data_104f11b71fd0380531be5236ca089a40
#
_entry.id   104f11b71fd0380531be5236ca089a40
#
_cell.length_a   1.000
_cell.length_b   1.000
_cell.length_c   1.000
_cell.angle_alpha   90.00
_cell.angle_beta   90.00
_cell.angle_gamma   90.00
#
_symmetry.space_group_name_H-M   'P 1'
#
loop_
_entity.id
_entity.type
_entity.pdbx_description
1 polymer ?
#
loop_
_entity_poly.entity_id
_entity_poly.type
_entity_poly.pdbx_seq_one_letter_code
_entity_poly.pdbx_strand_id
1 'polypeptide(L)'
;MTIIVTGGAGFIGSNFVYHMLNKYPDYRIVCVDCLTYAGNLSTLEEALKNPNFRFCKINICDREAIYKLFEEEHPDIVVNFAAESHVDRSIKNPEVFVKTNVLGTAVMLNCAKAAWELPDGTFKADKKFLHVSTDEVYGSLEDDGSYFYETTPYAPHSPYSASKASSDMLVKAYIETYKFPA
;
A
#
# COMPACT_ATOMS: atom_id res chain seq x y z
N MET A 1 6.41 13.71 -12.00
CA MET A 1 5.47 12.70 -11.46
C MET A 1 5.73 12.54 -9.97
N THR A 2 4.68 12.55 -9.15
CA THR A 2 4.78 12.34 -7.70
C THR A 2 4.22 10.97 -7.32
N ILE A 3 4.99 10.19 -6.57
CA ILE A 3 4.61 8.84 -6.15
C ILE A 3 4.60 8.78 -4.62
N ILE A 4 3.47 8.42 -4.02
CA ILE A 4 3.40 8.05 -2.60
C ILE A 4 3.71 6.55 -2.48
N VAL A 5 4.69 6.22 -1.62
CA VAL A 5 5.07 4.85 -1.27
C VAL A 5 4.78 4.65 0.20
N THR A 6 3.74 3.88 0.55
CA THR A 6 3.45 3.54 1.94
C THR A 6 4.23 2.31 2.37
N GLY A 7 4.59 2.22 3.66
CA GLY A 7 5.47 1.13 4.13
C GLY A 7 6.89 1.21 3.58
N GLY A 8 7.31 2.40 3.14
CA GLY A 8 8.57 2.59 2.45
C GLY A 8 9.82 2.49 3.33
N ALA A 9 9.69 2.46 4.67
CA ALA A 9 10.80 2.18 5.58
C ALA A 9 10.94 0.69 5.92
N GLY A 10 10.05 -0.16 5.40
CA GLY A 10 10.13 -1.62 5.49
C GLY A 10 11.09 -2.21 4.44
N PHE A 11 11.33 -3.53 4.51
CA PHE A 11 12.29 -4.22 3.64
C PHE A 11 11.98 -4.06 2.14
N ILE A 12 10.77 -4.41 1.72
CA ILE A 12 10.37 -4.32 0.30
C ILE A 12 10.25 -2.86 -0.13
N GLY A 13 9.56 -2.04 0.70
CA GLY A 13 9.29 -0.64 0.37
C GLY A 13 10.55 0.21 0.22
N SER A 14 11.57 0.02 1.06
CA SER A 14 12.83 0.76 0.95
C SER A 14 13.62 0.40 -0.33
N ASN A 15 13.64 -0.88 -0.69
CA ASN A 15 14.23 -1.31 -1.96
C ASN A 15 13.49 -0.71 -3.17
N PHE A 16 12.16 -0.64 -3.11
CA PHE A 16 11.37 0.02 -4.15
C PHE A 16 11.66 1.53 -4.22
N VAL A 17 11.79 2.23 -3.08
CA VAL A 17 12.16 3.64 -3.02
C VAL A 17 13.49 3.88 -3.74
N TYR A 18 14.53 3.10 -3.41
CA TYR A 18 15.83 3.22 -4.07
C TYR A 18 15.77 2.90 -5.56
N HIS A 19 15.03 1.85 -5.95
CA HIS A 19 14.82 1.53 -7.35
C HIS A 19 14.23 2.71 -8.12
N MET A 20 13.20 3.35 -7.55
CA MET A 20 12.53 4.48 -8.20
C MET A 20 13.42 5.72 -8.29
N LEU A 21 14.13 6.09 -7.21
CA LEU A 21 15.05 7.22 -7.21
C LEU A 21 16.20 7.06 -8.20
N ASN A 22 16.70 5.83 -8.36
CA ASN A 22 17.78 5.54 -9.30
C ASN A 22 17.30 5.50 -10.77
N LYS A 23 16.15 4.88 -11.02
CA LYS A 23 15.63 4.68 -12.37
C LYS A 23 14.95 5.92 -12.94
N TYR A 24 14.30 6.70 -12.07
CA TYR A 24 13.52 7.88 -12.44
C TYR A 24 13.92 9.09 -11.57
N PRO A 25 15.11 9.66 -11.81
CA PRO A 25 15.68 10.70 -10.92
C PRO A 25 14.83 11.98 -10.86
N ASP A 26 13.99 12.23 -11.86
CA ASP A 26 13.10 13.40 -11.92
C ASP A 26 11.75 13.18 -11.19
N TYR A 27 11.50 11.96 -10.68
CA TYR A 27 10.27 11.67 -9.97
C TYR A 27 10.40 12.07 -8.49
N ARG A 28 9.35 12.68 -7.96
CA ARG A 28 9.24 12.94 -6.52
C ARG A 28 8.69 11.70 -5.83
N ILE A 29 9.44 11.19 -4.86
CA ILE A 29 9.06 10.03 -4.05
C ILE A 29 8.71 10.48 -2.64
N VAL A 30 7.48 10.27 -2.22
CA VAL A 30 6.97 10.59 -0.88
C VAL A 30 6.76 9.28 -0.12
N CYS A 31 7.67 8.99 0.80
CA CYS A 31 7.63 7.78 1.61
C CYS A 31 6.79 8.00 2.87
N VAL A 32 5.76 7.19 3.05
CA VAL A 32 4.88 7.20 4.22
C VAL A 32 5.11 5.93 5.03
N ASP A 33 5.52 6.09 6.30
CA ASP A 33 5.70 4.97 7.22
C ASP A 33 5.47 5.42 8.66
N CYS A 34 4.85 4.62 9.48
CA CYS A 34 4.65 4.95 10.90
C CYS A 34 5.77 4.44 11.81
N LEU A 35 6.78 3.75 11.23
CA LEU A 35 7.95 3.20 11.93
C LEU A 35 7.54 2.27 13.09
N THR A 36 6.73 1.26 12.76
CA THR A 36 6.46 0.14 13.68
C THR A 36 7.68 -0.79 13.74
N TYR A 37 7.50 -2.00 14.24
CA TYR A 37 8.60 -2.98 14.39
C TYR A 37 9.35 -3.34 13.09
N ALA A 38 8.69 -3.21 11.94
CA ALA A 38 9.27 -3.55 10.63
C ALA A 38 9.82 -2.34 9.86
N GLY A 39 9.48 -1.11 10.30
CA GLY A 39 9.95 0.12 9.69
C GLY A 39 11.23 0.63 10.36
N ASN A 40 12.29 0.85 9.57
CA ASN A 40 13.55 1.37 10.07
C ASN A 40 14.03 2.54 9.19
N LEU A 41 14.12 3.74 9.79
CA LEU A 41 14.51 4.94 9.06
C LEU A 41 15.98 4.87 8.57
N SER A 42 16.85 4.09 9.23
CA SER A 42 18.23 3.93 8.77
C SER A 42 18.33 3.26 7.39
N THR A 43 17.31 2.49 6.99
CA THR A 43 17.27 1.89 5.63
C THR A 43 17.11 2.96 4.54
N LEU A 44 16.67 4.17 4.88
CA LEU A 44 16.43 5.28 3.96
C LEU A 44 17.48 6.39 4.06
N GLU A 45 18.59 6.17 4.77
CA GLU A 45 19.60 7.21 5.04
C GLU A 45 20.12 7.91 3.78
N GLU A 46 20.42 7.15 2.72
CA GLU A 46 20.87 7.73 1.45
C GLU A 46 19.71 8.41 0.70
N ALA A 47 18.50 7.86 0.78
CA ALA A 47 17.33 8.47 0.16
C ALA A 47 17.01 9.84 0.78
N LEU A 48 17.22 10.00 2.10
CA LEU A 48 16.99 11.28 2.80
C LEU A 48 17.88 12.43 2.31
N LYS A 49 18.99 12.13 1.62
CA LYS A 49 19.88 13.13 1.00
C LYS A 49 19.38 13.58 -0.39
N ASN A 50 18.44 12.85 -0.98
CA ASN A 50 17.94 13.15 -2.32
C ASN A 50 16.89 14.27 -2.26
N PRO A 51 17.02 15.37 -3.02
CA PRO A 51 16.08 16.49 -3.02
C PRO A 51 14.66 16.11 -3.51
N ASN A 52 14.54 15.04 -4.28
CA ASN A 52 13.27 14.52 -4.78
C ASN A 52 12.63 13.47 -3.85
N PHE A 53 13.22 13.22 -2.66
CA PHE A 53 12.68 12.32 -1.67
C PHE A 53 12.14 13.09 -0.45
N ARG A 54 10.96 12.66 0.03
CA ARG A 54 10.39 13.14 1.29
C ARG A 54 9.96 11.96 2.15
N PHE A 55 10.36 11.94 3.41
CA PHE A 55 9.84 10.99 4.41
C PHE A 55 8.76 11.66 5.26
N CYS A 56 7.64 10.98 5.44
CA CYS A 56 6.52 11.39 6.27
C CYS A 56 6.21 10.30 7.29
N LYS A 57 6.40 10.59 8.58
CA LYS A 57 6.03 9.66 9.65
C LYS A 57 4.53 9.76 9.90
N ILE A 58 3.75 8.99 9.13
CA ILE A 58 2.27 8.98 9.19
C ILE A 58 1.79 7.54 9.22
N ASN A 59 0.76 7.26 10.03
CA ASN A 59 0.03 6.00 9.98
C ASN A 59 -1.04 6.08 8.88
N ILE A 60 -1.12 5.08 7.99
CA ILE A 60 -2.12 5.04 6.91
C ILE A 60 -3.57 5.03 7.41
N CYS A 61 -3.80 4.70 8.70
CA CYS A 61 -5.11 4.79 9.34
C CYS A 61 -5.47 6.22 9.78
N ASP A 62 -4.52 7.16 9.78
CA ASP A 62 -4.76 8.56 10.12
C ASP A 62 -5.31 9.28 8.89
N ARG A 63 -6.64 9.30 8.80
CA ARG A 63 -7.37 9.89 7.68
C ARG A 63 -6.98 11.35 7.45
N GLU A 64 -6.95 12.16 8.50
CA GLU A 64 -6.71 13.60 8.37
C GLU A 64 -5.29 13.88 7.85
N ALA A 65 -4.29 13.19 8.42
CA ALA A 65 -2.91 13.32 7.99
C ALA A 65 -2.70 12.85 6.52
N ILE A 66 -3.37 11.76 6.11
CA ILE A 66 -3.28 11.27 4.73
C ILE A 66 -3.99 12.23 3.76
N TYR A 67 -5.18 12.74 4.08
CA TYR A 67 -5.85 13.74 3.22
C TYR A 67 -4.99 14.97 3.04
N LYS A 68 -4.44 15.52 4.13
CA LYS A 68 -3.53 16.67 4.08
C LYS A 68 -2.29 16.38 3.21
N LEU A 69 -1.71 15.18 3.32
CA LEU A 69 -0.57 14.78 2.49
C LEU A 69 -0.94 14.75 1.00
N PHE A 70 -2.12 14.25 0.64
CA PHE A 70 -2.59 14.24 -0.74
C PHE A 70 -2.85 15.66 -1.28
N GLU A 71 -3.34 16.57 -0.44
CA GLU A 71 -3.50 17.99 -0.79
C GLU A 71 -2.16 18.69 -0.98
N GLU A 72 -1.13 18.36 -0.19
CA GLU A 72 0.20 18.97 -0.31
C GLU A 72 0.98 18.43 -1.53
N GLU A 73 0.96 17.12 -1.75
CA GLU A 73 1.86 16.46 -2.70
C GLU A 73 1.22 16.19 -4.07
N HIS A 74 -0.12 16.26 -4.19
CA HIS A 74 -0.86 16.00 -5.43
C HIS A 74 -0.39 14.72 -6.16
N PRO A 75 -0.37 13.55 -5.51
CA PRO A 75 0.27 12.37 -6.08
C PRO A 75 -0.40 11.91 -7.38
N ASP A 76 0.44 11.37 -8.27
CA ASP A 76 0.00 10.72 -9.50
C ASP A 76 -0.19 9.22 -9.27
N ILE A 77 0.70 8.62 -8.50
CA ILE A 77 0.71 7.19 -8.21
C ILE A 77 0.77 6.96 -6.70
N VAL A 78 0.06 5.95 -6.24
CA VAL A 78 0.20 5.38 -4.90
C VAL A 78 0.65 3.94 -5.03
N VAL A 79 1.72 3.57 -4.31
CA VAL A 79 2.15 2.17 -4.15
C VAL A 79 2.01 1.80 -2.68
N ASN A 80 1.02 0.98 -2.38
CA ASN A 80 0.63 0.64 -1.02
C ASN A 80 1.29 -0.67 -0.56
N PHE A 81 2.48 -0.55 0.06
CA PHE A 81 3.17 -1.66 0.74
C PHE A 81 2.82 -1.75 2.23
N ALA A 82 2.33 -0.66 2.85
CA ALA A 82 2.08 -0.63 4.28
C ALA A 82 1.10 -1.73 4.70
N ALA A 83 1.58 -2.61 5.56
CA ALA A 83 0.80 -3.70 6.13
C ALA A 83 1.43 -4.21 7.43
N GLU A 84 0.62 -4.76 8.31
CA GLU A 84 1.07 -5.76 9.27
C GLU A 84 1.24 -7.09 8.54
N SER A 85 2.41 -7.75 8.62
CA SER A 85 2.77 -8.86 7.72
C SER A 85 3.19 -10.17 8.43
N HIS A 86 3.30 -10.19 9.75
CA HIS A 86 3.78 -11.35 10.52
C HIS A 86 2.62 -12.28 10.92
N VAL A 87 2.55 -13.49 10.33
CA VAL A 87 1.49 -14.47 10.59
C VAL A 87 1.36 -14.78 12.08
N ASP A 88 2.45 -15.14 12.78
CA ASP A 88 2.43 -15.47 14.21
C ASP A 88 1.92 -14.32 15.09
N ARG A 89 2.21 -13.07 14.69
CA ARG A 89 1.67 -11.89 15.37
C ARG A 89 0.18 -11.73 15.12
N SER A 90 -0.30 -12.08 13.93
CA SER A 90 -1.72 -12.00 13.58
C SER A 90 -2.57 -12.96 14.42
N ILE A 91 -2.01 -14.12 14.75
CA ILE A 91 -2.67 -15.12 15.62
C ILE A 91 -2.83 -14.56 17.05
N LYS A 92 -1.82 -13.84 17.54
CA LYS A 92 -1.83 -13.26 18.90
C LYS A 92 -2.66 -11.99 19.03
N ASN A 93 -2.68 -11.15 17.98
CA ASN A 93 -3.37 -9.87 17.97
C ASN A 93 -3.95 -9.55 16.58
N PRO A 94 -5.07 -10.19 16.19
CA PRO A 94 -5.66 -10.03 14.85
C PRO A 94 -6.22 -8.64 14.58
N GLU A 95 -6.67 -7.92 15.62
CA GLU A 95 -7.30 -6.60 15.46
C GLU A 95 -6.36 -5.57 14.82
N VAL A 96 -5.07 -5.61 15.15
CA VAL A 96 -4.06 -4.70 14.57
C VAL A 96 -3.95 -4.93 13.07
N PHE A 97 -4.07 -6.19 12.60
CA PHE A 97 -4.05 -6.54 11.18
C PHE A 97 -5.30 -6.03 10.46
N VAL A 98 -6.47 -6.19 11.04
CA VAL A 98 -7.71 -5.62 10.48
C VAL A 98 -7.61 -4.11 10.42
N LYS A 99 -7.13 -3.46 11.48
CA LYS A 99 -6.97 -2.01 11.50
C LYS A 99 -6.01 -1.52 10.43
N THR A 100 -4.80 -2.09 10.35
CA THR A 100 -3.79 -1.62 9.40
C THR A 100 -4.12 -2.04 7.98
N ASN A 101 -4.35 -3.34 7.75
CA ASN A 101 -4.46 -3.87 6.39
C ASN A 101 -5.80 -3.57 5.74
N VAL A 102 -6.89 -3.55 6.50
CA VAL A 102 -8.23 -3.30 5.95
C VAL A 102 -8.59 -1.82 6.06
N LEU A 103 -8.65 -1.28 7.28
CA LEU A 103 -9.04 0.13 7.48
C LEU A 103 -8.01 1.08 6.87
N GLY A 104 -6.70 0.84 7.07
CA GLY A 104 -5.64 1.66 6.46
C GLY A 104 -5.72 1.68 4.94
N THR A 105 -5.95 0.53 4.29
CA THR A 105 -6.16 0.47 2.84
C THR A 105 -7.41 1.24 2.42
N ALA A 106 -8.53 1.12 3.17
CA ALA A 106 -9.74 1.88 2.88
C ALA A 106 -9.50 3.41 2.98
N VAL A 107 -8.73 3.87 3.97
CA VAL A 107 -8.35 5.29 4.08
C VAL A 107 -7.55 5.73 2.86
N MET A 108 -6.53 4.98 2.45
CA MET A 108 -5.70 5.30 1.29
C MET A 108 -6.53 5.35 0.00
N LEU A 109 -7.42 4.38 -0.21
CA LEU A 109 -8.34 4.35 -1.37
C LEU A 109 -9.27 5.56 -1.39
N ASN A 110 -9.88 5.92 -0.24
CA ASN A 110 -10.75 7.09 -0.12
C ASN A 110 -10.01 8.39 -0.43
N CYS A 111 -8.79 8.56 0.10
CA CYS A 111 -7.99 9.76 -0.15
C CYS A 111 -7.60 9.88 -1.62
N ALA A 112 -7.14 8.77 -2.24
CA ALA A 112 -6.81 8.75 -3.66
C ALA A 112 -8.04 9.00 -4.54
N LYS A 113 -9.20 8.38 -4.21
CA LYS A 113 -10.46 8.65 -4.91
C LYS A 113 -10.80 10.13 -4.86
N ALA A 114 -10.84 10.73 -3.68
CA ALA A 114 -11.21 12.13 -3.51
C ALA A 114 -10.24 13.10 -4.24
N ALA A 115 -8.95 12.77 -4.30
CA ALA A 115 -7.94 13.60 -4.96
C ALA A 115 -7.96 13.49 -6.50
N TRP A 116 -8.43 12.36 -7.03
CA TRP A 116 -8.34 12.04 -8.46
C TRP A 116 -9.66 12.09 -9.21
N GLU A 117 -10.79 11.99 -8.50
CA GLU A 117 -12.14 12.04 -9.09
C GLU A 117 -12.44 13.42 -9.67
N LEU A 118 -13.04 13.44 -10.86
CA LEU A 118 -13.54 14.63 -11.53
C LEU A 118 -15.02 14.85 -11.19
N PRO A 119 -15.56 16.06 -11.42
CA PRO A 119 -16.97 16.36 -11.13
C PRO A 119 -18.00 15.48 -11.86
N ASP A 120 -17.60 14.86 -12.97
CA ASP A 120 -18.42 13.93 -13.75
C ASP A 120 -18.36 12.48 -13.26
N GLY A 121 -17.59 12.21 -12.18
CA GLY A 121 -17.38 10.88 -11.62
C GLY A 121 -16.32 10.04 -12.33
N THR A 122 -15.66 10.58 -13.36
CA THR A 122 -14.47 9.96 -13.96
C THR A 122 -13.21 10.30 -13.18
N PHE A 123 -12.07 9.72 -13.55
CA PHE A 123 -10.80 9.99 -12.90
C PHE A 123 -9.83 10.75 -13.81
N LYS A 124 -9.00 11.59 -13.20
CA LYS A 124 -7.88 12.25 -13.89
C LYS A 124 -7.02 11.19 -14.59
N ALA A 125 -6.57 11.51 -15.80
CA ALA A 125 -5.64 10.65 -16.54
C ALA A 125 -4.34 10.42 -15.77
N ASP A 126 -3.65 9.32 -16.09
CA ASP A 126 -2.33 8.96 -15.54
C ASP A 126 -2.27 8.75 -14.01
N LYS A 127 -3.43 8.56 -13.37
CA LYS A 127 -3.50 8.18 -11.96
C LYS A 127 -3.49 6.65 -11.80
N LYS A 128 -2.75 6.15 -10.81
CA LYS A 128 -2.67 4.71 -10.54
C LYS A 128 -2.51 4.41 -9.06
N PHE A 129 -3.34 3.50 -8.57
CA PHE A 129 -3.20 2.93 -7.24
C PHE A 129 -2.74 1.47 -7.37
N LEU A 130 -1.53 1.16 -6.91
CA LEU A 130 -1.01 -0.20 -6.85
C LEU A 130 -1.10 -0.71 -5.41
N HIS A 131 -1.90 -1.75 -5.20
CA HIS A 131 -1.98 -2.44 -3.92
C HIS A 131 -1.14 -3.72 -3.95
N VAL A 132 -0.20 -3.83 -3.02
CA VAL A 132 0.66 -5.02 -2.93
C VAL A 132 0.00 -6.03 -1.99
N SER A 133 -0.34 -7.20 -2.52
CA SER A 133 -0.95 -8.32 -1.80
C SER A 133 0.08 -9.40 -1.42
N THR A 134 -0.38 -10.61 -1.22
CA THR A 134 0.39 -11.82 -0.88
C THR A 134 -0.27 -13.05 -1.51
N ASP A 135 0.50 -14.06 -1.84
CA ASP A 135 0.03 -15.36 -2.29
C ASP A 135 -0.73 -16.13 -1.20
N GLU A 136 -0.48 -15.82 0.08
CA GLU A 136 -1.21 -16.43 1.20
C GLU A 136 -2.74 -16.18 1.17
N VAL A 137 -3.21 -15.22 0.37
CA VAL A 137 -4.66 -15.01 0.16
C VAL A 137 -5.33 -16.20 -0.53
N TYR A 138 -4.55 -17.01 -1.24
CA TYR A 138 -5.03 -18.22 -1.91
C TYR A 138 -5.02 -19.48 -1.02
N GLY A 139 -4.43 -19.40 0.17
CA GLY A 139 -4.36 -20.52 1.12
C GLY A 139 -2.98 -21.15 1.19
N SER A 140 -2.95 -22.47 1.26
CA SER A 140 -1.72 -23.28 1.30
C SER A 140 -1.65 -24.19 0.08
N LEU A 141 -0.44 -24.40 -0.44
CA LEU A 141 -0.18 -25.42 -1.45
C LEU A 141 0.11 -26.76 -0.77
N GLU A 142 -0.32 -27.83 -1.40
CA GLU A 142 0.11 -29.18 -1.06
C GLU A 142 1.50 -29.47 -1.64
N ASP A 143 2.22 -30.44 -1.08
CA ASP A 143 3.54 -30.84 -1.57
C ASP A 143 3.42 -31.78 -2.80
N ASP A 144 2.67 -31.33 -3.80
CA ASP A 144 2.36 -32.08 -5.03
C ASP A 144 2.88 -31.39 -6.29
N GLY A 145 3.62 -30.28 -6.14
CA GLY A 145 4.13 -29.46 -7.24
C GLY A 145 3.10 -28.53 -7.87
N SER A 146 1.94 -28.32 -7.23
CA SER A 146 0.93 -27.34 -7.66
C SER A 146 1.39 -25.89 -7.48
N TYR A 147 0.72 -24.97 -8.16
CA TYR A 147 0.98 -23.54 -8.09
C TYR A 147 -0.33 -22.75 -7.93
N PHE A 148 -0.25 -21.56 -7.34
CA PHE A 148 -1.33 -20.59 -7.42
C PHE A 148 -1.33 -19.89 -8.80
N TYR A 149 -2.53 -19.61 -9.29
CA TYR A 149 -2.77 -18.85 -10.50
C TYR A 149 -3.66 -17.66 -10.18
N GLU A 150 -3.76 -16.69 -11.08
CA GLU A 150 -4.63 -15.51 -10.94
C GLU A 150 -6.11 -15.89 -10.84
N THR A 151 -6.48 -17.09 -11.27
CA THR A 151 -7.85 -17.65 -11.18
C THR A 151 -8.10 -18.47 -9.91
N THR A 152 -7.08 -18.70 -9.08
CA THR A 152 -7.22 -19.45 -7.83
C THR A 152 -8.19 -18.70 -6.89
N PRO A 153 -9.22 -19.37 -6.34
CA PRO A 153 -10.11 -18.74 -5.37
C PRO A 153 -9.38 -18.33 -4.09
N TYR A 154 -9.81 -17.24 -3.47
CA TYR A 154 -9.30 -16.83 -2.16
C TYR A 154 -9.73 -17.84 -1.09
N ALA A 155 -8.76 -18.35 -0.34
CA ALA A 155 -8.95 -19.31 0.75
C ALA A 155 -7.94 -19.03 1.89
N PRO A 156 -7.91 -17.83 2.50
CA PRO A 156 -6.89 -17.47 3.49
C PRO A 156 -6.99 -18.33 4.76
N HIS A 157 -5.84 -18.78 5.28
CA HIS A 157 -5.76 -19.69 6.43
C HIS A 157 -5.27 -19.00 7.72
N SER A 158 -4.94 -17.72 7.71
CA SER A 158 -4.49 -16.97 8.90
C SER A 158 -5.20 -15.64 9.03
N PRO A 159 -5.23 -15.00 10.23
CA PRO A 159 -5.74 -13.63 10.36
C PRO A 159 -5.00 -12.62 9.49
N TYR A 160 -3.68 -12.80 9.29
CA TYR A 160 -2.90 -12.00 8.34
C TYR A 160 -3.45 -12.15 6.92
N SER A 161 -3.47 -13.37 6.39
CA SER A 161 -3.92 -13.61 5.01
C SER A 161 -5.38 -13.23 4.81
N ALA A 162 -6.25 -13.44 5.81
CA ALA A 162 -7.64 -12.97 5.79
C ALA A 162 -7.74 -11.44 5.70
N SER A 163 -6.89 -10.71 6.45
CA SER A 163 -6.85 -9.24 6.39
C SER A 163 -6.35 -8.73 5.04
N LYS A 164 -5.38 -9.43 4.42
CA LYS A 164 -4.88 -9.10 3.08
C LYS A 164 -5.92 -9.40 2.00
N ALA A 165 -6.58 -10.56 2.04
CA ALA A 165 -7.69 -10.89 1.16
C ALA A 165 -8.83 -9.85 1.26
N SER A 166 -9.14 -9.40 2.48
CA SER A 166 -10.14 -8.35 2.70
C SER A 166 -9.75 -7.03 2.06
N SER A 167 -8.47 -6.63 2.14
CA SER A 167 -7.98 -5.42 1.47
C SER A 167 -8.02 -5.54 -0.06
N ASP A 168 -7.68 -6.70 -0.61
CA ASP A 168 -7.79 -6.96 -2.05
C ASP A 168 -9.23 -6.86 -2.54
N MET A 169 -10.18 -7.40 -1.75
CA MET A 169 -11.62 -7.30 -2.06
C MET A 169 -12.11 -5.85 -2.03
N LEU A 170 -11.57 -5.00 -1.12
CA LEU A 170 -11.87 -3.56 -1.13
C LEU A 170 -11.34 -2.89 -2.39
N VAL A 171 -10.10 -3.14 -2.79
CA VAL A 171 -9.53 -2.59 -4.03
C VAL A 171 -10.38 -2.99 -5.23
N LYS A 172 -10.72 -4.29 -5.34
CA LYS A 172 -11.60 -4.79 -6.40
C LYS A 172 -12.97 -4.11 -6.39
N ALA A 173 -13.57 -3.93 -5.22
CA ALA A 173 -14.85 -3.22 -5.09
C ALA A 173 -14.75 -1.78 -5.59
N TYR A 174 -13.64 -1.07 -5.33
CA TYR A 174 -13.42 0.29 -5.85
C TYR A 174 -13.29 0.30 -7.37
N ILE A 175 -12.56 -0.66 -7.97
CA ILE A 175 -12.46 -0.80 -9.43
C ILE A 175 -13.85 -1.00 -10.04
N GLU A 176 -14.63 -1.93 -9.49
CA GLU A 176 -15.93 -2.31 -10.07
C GLU A 176 -16.99 -1.22 -9.87
N THR A 177 -17.08 -0.64 -8.66
CA THR A 177 -18.11 0.34 -8.30
C THR A 177 -17.84 1.72 -8.89
N TYR A 178 -16.58 2.19 -8.77
CA TYR A 178 -16.23 3.56 -9.14
C TYR A 178 -15.43 3.66 -10.43
N LYS A 179 -15.01 2.55 -11.03
CA LYS A 179 -14.02 2.51 -12.12
C LYS A 179 -12.69 3.15 -11.69
N PHE A 180 -12.38 2.99 -10.40
CA PHE A 180 -11.18 3.56 -9.79
C PHE A 180 -9.91 2.99 -10.43
N PRO A 181 -8.88 3.79 -10.72
CA PRO A 181 -7.66 3.37 -11.42
C PRO A 181 -6.69 2.62 -10.47
N ALA A 182 -7.01 1.39 -10.08
CA ALA A 182 -6.17 0.54 -9.24
C ALA A 182 -5.69 -0.72 -9.99
#